data_c802c57de74a3f96eed8dec123aa2320
#
_entry.id   c802c57de74a3f96eed8dec123aa2320
#
_cell.length_a   1.000
_cell.length_b   1.000
_cell.length_c   1.000
_cell.angle_alpha   90.00
_cell.angle_beta   90.00
_cell.angle_gamma   90.00
#
_symmetry.space_group_name_H-M   'P 1'
#
loop_
_entity.id
_entity.type
_entity.pdbx_description
1 polymer ?
#
loop_
_entity_poly.entity_id
_entity_poly.type
_entity_poly.pdbx_seq_one_letter_code
_entity_poly.pdbx_strand_id
1 'polypeptide(L)'
;MKKLALMMVAAMITSLTFAQKLQEKDVPASVKTAFQKNFPQAKVEKWEKEGVNFEAEFELNKSEQSVLFDAQGGIIETEIEIEISELPNGIVDYVKTNYKGQSVKEAAKITDTKGTLTYEAEIKGMDLLFDSNGKFIKEIKN
;
A
#
# COMPACT_ATOMS: atom_id res chain seq x y z
N MET A 1 13.71 6.35 7.49
CA MET A 1 12.89 6.14 6.28
C MET A 1 12.12 4.86 6.48
N LYS A 2 10.84 5.01 6.69
CA LYS A 2 9.91 3.89 6.89
C LYS A 2 9.62 3.29 5.52
N LYS A 3 9.61 1.99 5.41
CA LYS A 3 9.31 1.29 4.16
C LYS A 3 7.84 0.96 4.20
N LEU A 4 7.02 1.68 3.44
CA LEU A 4 5.70 1.18 3.05
C LEU A 4 5.93 -0.13 2.28
N ALA A 5 5.43 -1.21 2.81
CA ALA A 5 5.38 -2.47 2.11
C ALA A 5 3.96 -2.63 1.57
N LEU A 6 3.71 -2.09 0.37
CA LEU A 6 2.46 -2.35 -0.33
C LEU A 6 2.36 -3.86 -0.57
N MET A 7 1.46 -4.51 0.12
CA MET A 7 1.10 -5.89 -0.16
C MET A 7 -0.24 -5.92 -0.87
N MET A 8 -0.18 -6.35 -2.12
CA MET A 8 -1.33 -6.51 -2.99
C MET A 8 -2.50 -7.21 -2.31
N VAL A 9 -3.63 -6.53 -2.15
CA VAL A 9 -4.93 -7.14 -1.86
C VAL A 9 -5.50 -7.75 -3.15
N ALA A 10 -4.70 -8.54 -3.86
CA ALA A 10 -5.21 -9.30 -5.00
C ALA A 10 -5.62 -10.70 -4.55
N ALA A 11 -6.83 -11.07 -4.92
CA ALA A 11 -7.41 -12.38 -4.71
C ALA A 11 -6.45 -13.50 -5.16
N MET A 12 -6.20 -14.43 -4.23
CA MET A 12 -5.78 -15.81 -4.44
C MET A 12 -4.99 -16.14 -5.71
N ILE A 13 -3.68 -15.98 -5.67
CA ILE A 13 -2.75 -16.94 -6.27
C ILE A 13 -1.52 -16.98 -5.37
N THR A 14 -1.20 -18.14 -4.84
CA THR A 14 -0.02 -18.39 -4.01
C THR A 14 1.24 -18.40 -4.86
N SER A 15 1.68 -17.23 -5.26
CA SER A 15 3.04 -17.00 -5.71
C SER A 15 3.62 -15.93 -4.79
N LEU A 16 4.64 -16.30 -4.03
CA LEU A 16 5.50 -15.36 -3.29
C LEU A 16 6.18 -14.47 -4.33
N THR A 17 5.50 -13.41 -4.74
CA THR A 17 6.10 -12.39 -5.59
C THR A 17 6.81 -11.42 -4.68
N PHE A 18 8.12 -11.58 -4.54
CA PHE A 18 8.95 -10.57 -3.90
C PHE A 18 8.96 -9.32 -4.77
N ALA A 19 8.63 -8.18 -4.19
CA ALA A 19 8.82 -6.89 -4.82
C ALA A 19 10.30 -6.72 -5.19
N GLN A 20 10.58 -6.47 -6.47
CA GLN A 20 11.94 -6.26 -6.96
C GLN A 20 12.16 -4.78 -7.24
N LYS A 21 13.18 -4.20 -6.57
CA LYS A 21 13.61 -2.83 -6.86
C LYS A 21 13.98 -2.68 -8.33
N LEU A 22 13.37 -1.71 -9.00
CA LEU A 22 13.62 -1.36 -10.38
C LEU A 22 14.42 -0.06 -10.51
N GLN A 23 15.26 -0.01 -11.57
CA GLN A 23 15.79 1.27 -12.02
C GLN A 23 14.74 1.96 -12.91
N GLU A 24 14.68 3.27 -12.87
CA GLU A 24 13.71 4.05 -13.66
C GLU A 24 13.73 3.72 -15.16
N LYS A 25 14.91 3.40 -15.70
CA LYS A 25 15.07 3.00 -17.11
C LYS A 25 14.34 1.71 -17.48
N ASP A 26 14.10 0.84 -16.50
CA ASP A 26 13.45 -0.47 -16.68
C ASP A 26 11.93 -0.40 -16.49
N VAL A 27 11.41 0.77 -16.10
CA VAL A 27 9.97 1.03 -15.97
C VAL A 27 9.37 1.38 -17.33
N PRO A 28 8.24 0.77 -17.75
CA PRO A 28 7.58 1.10 -18.99
C PRO A 28 7.27 2.59 -19.14
N ALA A 29 7.43 3.13 -20.34
CA ALA A 29 7.14 4.54 -20.61
C ALA A 29 5.67 4.90 -20.31
N SER A 30 4.74 3.98 -20.59
CA SER A 30 3.31 4.10 -20.23
C SER A 30 3.09 4.34 -18.75
N VAL A 31 3.79 3.60 -17.90
CA VAL A 31 3.70 3.71 -16.44
C VAL A 31 4.29 5.05 -15.96
N LYS A 32 5.46 5.44 -16.46
CA LYS A 32 6.06 6.75 -16.12
C LYS A 32 5.17 7.92 -16.53
N THR A 33 4.59 7.84 -17.71
CA THR A 33 3.66 8.86 -18.22
C THR A 33 2.39 8.93 -17.37
N ALA A 34 1.83 7.77 -16.99
CA ALA A 34 0.67 7.69 -16.12
C ALA A 34 0.94 8.29 -14.74
N PHE A 35 2.11 7.99 -14.16
CA PHE A 35 2.52 8.58 -12.88
C PHE A 35 2.58 10.11 -12.99
N GLN A 36 3.27 10.62 -13.99
CA GLN A 36 3.45 12.06 -14.16
C GLN A 36 2.13 12.82 -14.41
N LYS A 37 1.19 12.16 -15.11
CA LYS A 37 -0.15 12.71 -15.38
C LYS A 37 -1.00 12.78 -14.11
N ASN A 38 -0.96 11.74 -13.26
CA ASN A 38 -1.80 11.65 -12.07
C ASN A 38 -1.19 12.36 -10.86
N PHE A 39 0.14 12.43 -10.79
CA PHE A 39 0.90 13.02 -9.66
C PHE A 39 1.94 14.04 -10.16
N PRO A 40 1.52 15.13 -10.84
CA PRO A 40 2.44 16.05 -11.51
C PRO A 40 3.38 16.80 -10.56
N GLN A 41 3.06 16.88 -9.28
CA GLN A 41 3.86 17.55 -8.26
C GLN A 41 4.75 16.58 -7.47
N ALA A 42 4.60 15.29 -7.67
CA ALA A 42 5.37 14.27 -6.98
C ALA A 42 6.58 13.80 -7.79
N LYS A 43 7.60 13.35 -7.08
CA LYS A 43 8.77 12.69 -7.65
C LYS A 43 8.86 11.28 -7.08
N VAL A 44 9.00 10.29 -7.95
CA VAL A 44 9.20 8.90 -7.51
C VAL A 44 10.52 8.79 -6.76
N GLU A 45 10.46 8.22 -5.56
CA GLU A 45 11.63 7.91 -4.75
C GLU A 45 12.13 6.50 -5.04
N LYS A 46 11.20 5.60 -5.31
CA LYS A 46 11.51 4.20 -5.55
C LYS A 46 10.52 3.58 -6.53
N TRP A 47 11.04 2.77 -7.45
CA TRP A 47 10.26 1.89 -8.30
C TRP A 47 10.46 0.44 -7.88
N GLU A 48 9.38 -0.32 -7.82
CA GLU A 48 9.40 -1.77 -7.59
C GLU A 48 8.54 -2.49 -8.63
N LYS A 49 8.90 -3.75 -8.87
CA LYS A 49 8.10 -4.65 -9.70
C LYS A 49 7.41 -5.66 -8.80
N GLU A 50 6.08 -5.71 -8.88
CA GLU A 50 5.25 -6.68 -8.20
C GLU A 50 4.55 -7.59 -9.21
N GLY A 51 5.10 -8.78 -9.41
CA GLY A 51 4.62 -9.69 -10.45
C GLY A 51 4.72 -9.06 -11.83
N VAL A 52 3.58 -8.75 -12.46
CA VAL A 52 3.49 -8.08 -13.76
C VAL A 52 3.26 -6.57 -13.66
N ASN A 53 3.07 -6.04 -12.43
CA ASN A 53 2.72 -4.67 -12.14
C ASN A 53 3.93 -3.86 -11.67
N PHE A 54 3.77 -2.55 -11.61
CA PHE A 54 4.82 -1.59 -11.27
C PHE A 54 4.34 -0.65 -10.18
N GLU A 55 5.09 -0.59 -9.10
CA GLU A 55 4.80 0.28 -7.97
C GLU A 55 5.73 1.50 -7.97
N ALA A 56 5.15 2.67 -7.74
CA ALA A 56 5.87 3.90 -7.47
C ALA A 56 5.64 4.32 -6.01
N GLU A 57 6.72 4.45 -5.25
CA GLU A 57 6.71 5.07 -3.91
C GLU A 57 7.15 6.53 -4.02
N PHE A 58 6.46 7.43 -3.35
CA PHE A 58 6.73 8.88 -3.38
C PHE A 58 6.15 9.58 -2.15
N GLU A 59 6.68 10.75 -1.86
CA GLU A 59 6.08 11.65 -0.85
C GLU A 59 5.22 12.71 -1.56
N LEU A 60 4.02 12.93 -1.05
CA LEU A 60 3.15 14.03 -1.49
C LEU A 60 2.41 14.61 -0.27
N ASN A 61 2.47 15.94 -0.12
CA ASN A 61 1.85 16.65 1.02
C ASN A 61 2.34 16.15 2.39
N LYS A 62 3.60 15.77 2.51
CA LYS A 62 4.24 15.22 3.72
C LYS A 62 3.69 13.86 4.16
N SER A 63 3.03 13.14 3.28
CA SER A 63 2.57 11.77 3.48
C SER A 63 3.29 10.86 2.49
N GLU A 64 3.77 9.73 2.97
CA GLU A 64 4.27 8.66 2.11
C GLU A 64 3.09 8.03 1.38
N GLN A 65 3.25 7.83 0.09
CA GLN A 65 2.22 7.26 -0.77
C GLN A 65 2.85 6.25 -1.72
N SER A 66 2.04 5.30 -2.15
CA SER A 66 2.42 4.45 -3.27
C SER A 66 1.26 4.27 -4.24
N VAL A 67 1.59 3.93 -5.47
CA VAL A 67 0.62 3.63 -6.51
C VAL A 67 1.09 2.44 -7.33
N LEU A 68 0.22 1.47 -7.48
CA LEU A 68 0.44 0.27 -8.28
C LEU A 68 -0.20 0.46 -9.64
N PHE A 69 0.59 0.27 -10.71
CA PHE A 69 0.16 0.35 -12.10
C PHE A 69 0.25 -1.01 -12.78
N ASP A 70 -0.65 -1.26 -13.71
CA ASP A 70 -0.42 -2.27 -14.74
C ASP A 70 0.61 -1.78 -15.79
N ALA A 71 1.07 -2.67 -16.65
CA ALA A 71 2.08 -2.34 -17.67
C ALA A 71 1.61 -1.32 -18.72
N GLN A 72 0.31 -1.06 -18.82
CA GLN A 72 -0.30 -0.09 -19.71
C GLN A 72 -0.45 1.30 -19.05
N GLY A 73 -0.14 1.41 -17.74
CA GLY A 73 -0.26 2.64 -16.97
C GLY A 73 -1.64 2.80 -16.33
N GLY A 74 -2.47 1.76 -16.30
CA GLY A 74 -3.71 1.75 -15.51
C GLY A 74 -3.39 1.67 -14.01
N ILE A 75 -4.01 2.54 -13.22
CA ILE A 75 -3.88 2.47 -11.76
C ILE A 75 -4.69 1.28 -11.26
N ILE A 76 -4.05 0.39 -10.51
CA ILE A 76 -4.68 -0.77 -9.86
C ILE A 76 -5.08 -0.41 -8.44
N GLU A 77 -4.18 0.24 -7.70
CA GLU A 77 -4.35 0.54 -6.29
C GLU A 77 -3.52 1.77 -5.91
N THR A 78 -4.02 2.54 -4.96
CA THR A 78 -3.27 3.63 -4.32
C THR A 78 -3.26 3.41 -2.82
N GLU A 79 -2.12 3.68 -2.19
CA GLU A 79 -1.95 3.64 -0.75
C GLU A 79 -1.44 4.99 -0.24
N ILE A 80 -1.99 5.43 0.88
CA ILE A 80 -1.62 6.68 1.53
C ILE A 80 -1.38 6.40 3.02
N GLU A 81 -0.18 6.71 3.52
CA GLU A 81 0.08 6.69 4.95
C GLU A 81 -0.81 7.73 5.66
N ILE A 82 -1.44 7.30 6.73
CA ILE A 82 -2.31 8.12 7.56
C ILE A 82 -1.86 8.06 9.03
N GLU A 83 -2.31 9.02 9.82
CA GLU A 83 -2.11 8.95 11.27
C GLU A 83 -2.92 7.79 11.87
N ILE A 84 -2.38 7.14 12.91
CA ILE A 84 -3.08 6.03 13.60
C ILE A 84 -4.46 6.49 14.12
N SER A 85 -4.57 7.76 14.48
CA SER A 85 -5.83 8.37 14.94
C SER A 85 -6.91 8.47 13.84
N GLU A 86 -6.54 8.35 12.58
CA GLU A 86 -7.46 8.39 11.43
C GLU A 86 -8.03 6.99 11.09
N LEU A 87 -7.52 5.95 11.73
CA LEU A 87 -8.09 4.61 11.58
C LEU A 87 -9.55 4.58 12.09
N PRO A 88 -10.43 3.83 11.44
CA PRO A 88 -11.78 3.59 11.94
C PRO A 88 -11.79 3.11 13.39
N ASN A 89 -12.79 3.55 14.13
CA ASN A 89 -12.98 3.13 15.52
C ASN A 89 -12.98 1.60 15.64
N GLY A 90 -12.31 1.11 16.68
CA GLY A 90 -12.24 -0.32 17.00
C GLY A 90 -11.02 -1.04 16.44
N ILE A 91 -10.31 -0.52 15.41
CA ILE A 91 -9.11 -1.19 14.86
C ILE A 91 -8.00 -1.28 15.91
N VAL A 92 -7.69 -0.18 16.59
CA VAL A 92 -6.66 -0.16 17.65
C VAL A 92 -7.00 -1.12 18.78
N ASP A 93 -8.28 -1.15 19.19
CA ASP A 93 -8.76 -2.07 20.25
C ASP A 93 -8.75 -3.53 19.77
N TYR A 94 -9.07 -3.78 18.50
CA TYR A 94 -8.93 -5.11 17.90
C TYR A 94 -7.49 -5.62 17.98
N VAL A 95 -6.51 -4.77 17.65
CA VAL A 95 -5.08 -5.11 17.74
C VAL A 95 -4.71 -5.44 19.18
N LYS A 96 -5.07 -4.60 20.15
CA LYS A 96 -4.78 -4.83 21.58
C LYS A 96 -5.38 -6.15 22.09
N THR A 97 -6.57 -6.49 21.62
CA THR A 97 -7.28 -7.69 22.06
C THR A 97 -6.74 -8.97 21.45
N ASN A 98 -6.45 -8.95 20.14
CA ASN A 98 -6.10 -10.15 19.36
C ASN A 98 -4.59 -10.36 19.20
N TYR A 99 -3.79 -9.30 19.33
CA TYR A 99 -2.34 -9.33 19.19
C TYR A 99 -1.68 -8.79 20.46
N LYS A 100 -1.78 -9.56 21.54
CA LYS A 100 -1.30 -9.16 22.89
C LYS A 100 0.16 -8.72 22.89
N GLY A 101 0.42 -7.60 23.54
CA GLY A 101 1.75 -7.01 23.65
C GLY A 101 2.19 -6.26 22.39
N GLN A 102 1.33 -6.15 21.38
CA GLN A 102 1.60 -5.41 20.16
C GLN A 102 0.78 -4.11 20.10
N SER A 103 1.31 -3.14 19.39
CA SER A 103 0.63 -1.87 19.10
C SER A 103 0.73 -1.58 17.60
N VAL A 104 -0.23 -0.82 17.09
CA VAL A 104 -0.16 -0.28 15.73
C VAL A 104 1.02 0.68 15.67
N LYS A 105 1.90 0.49 14.69
CA LYS A 105 3.09 1.31 14.46
C LYS A 105 2.88 2.32 13.35
N GLU A 106 2.27 1.86 12.27
CA GLU A 106 1.95 2.65 11.09
C GLU A 106 0.55 2.29 10.61
N ALA A 107 -0.09 3.22 9.93
CA ALA A 107 -1.41 3.03 9.37
C ALA A 107 -1.47 3.56 7.95
N ALA A 108 -2.23 2.90 7.09
CA ALA A 108 -2.43 3.32 5.72
C ALA A 108 -3.89 3.14 5.27
N LYS A 109 -4.23 3.89 4.24
CA LYS A 109 -5.51 3.84 3.55
C LYS A 109 -5.27 3.40 2.12
N ILE A 110 -5.87 2.29 1.74
CA ILE A 110 -5.73 1.66 0.43
C ILE A 110 -7.02 1.82 -0.34
N THR A 111 -6.93 2.24 -1.60
CA THR A 111 -8.09 2.39 -2.49
C THR A 111 -7.83 1.65 -3.79
N ASP A 112 -8.72 0.72 -4.16
CA ASP A 112 -8.64 -0.04 -5.40
C ASP A 112 -9.31 0.71 -6.59
N THR A 113 -9.24 0.10 -7.78
CA THR A 113 -9.83 0.67 -9.02
C THR A 113 -11.34 0.85 -8.97
N LYS A 114 -12.03 0.15 -8.06
CA LYS A 114 -13.49 0.24 -7.88
C LYS A 114 -13.87 1.28 -6.82
N GLY A 115 -12.87 1.92 -6.21
CA GLY A 115 -13.08 2.83 -5.10
C GLY A 115 -13.32 2.11 -3.76
N THR A 116 -13.05 0.80 -3.69
CA THR A 116 -13.14 0.04 -2.44
C THR A 116 -12.03 0.52 -1.51
N LEU A 117 -12.41 0.85 -0.29
CA LEU A 117 -11.52 1.36 0.73
C LEU A 117 -11.17 0.26 1.73
N THR A 118 -9.88 0.06 1.93
CA THR A 118 -9.31 -0.84 2.93
C THR A 118 -8.36 -0.03 3.83
N TYR A 119 -8.33 -0.34 5.12
CA TYR A 119 -7.36 0.22 6.05
C TYR A 119 -6.33 -0.83 6.42
N GLU A 120 -5.08 -0.40 6.50
CA GLU A 120 -3.98 -1.21 6.98
C GLU A 120 -3.50 -0.68 8.34
N ALA A 121 -3.28 -1.61 9.25
CA ALA A 121 -2.62 -1.34 10.51
C ALA A 121 -1.36 -2.23 10.60
N GLU A 122 -0.18 -1.61 10.53
CA GLU A 122 1.07 -2.33 10.68
C GLU A 122 1.37 -2.58 12.16
N ILE A 123 1.69 -3.82 12.48
CA ILE A 123 2.26 -4.24 13.76
C ILE A 123 3.61 -4.91 13.51
N LYS A 124 4.31 -5.35 14.57
CA LYS A 124 5.63 -5.99 14.39
C LYS A 124 5.53 -7.27 13.55
N GLY A 125 6.05 -7.21 12.32
CA GLY A 125 6.15 -8.35 11.40
C GLY A 125 4.86 -8.75 10.70
N MET A 126 3.81 -7.91 10.75
CA MET A 126 2.54 -8.20 10.11
C MET A 126 1.80 -6.91 9.73
N ASP A 127 1.07 -7.00 8.61
CA ASP A 127 0.08 -6.01 8.19
C ASP A 127 -1.31 -6.59 8.39
N LEU A 128 -2.17 -5.84 9.06
CA LEU A 128 -3.54 -6.23 9.36
C LEU A 128 -4.49 -5.39 8.51
N LEU A 129 -5.30 -6.04 7.70
CA LEU A 129 -6.24 -5.38 6.80
C LEU A 129 -7.66 -5.38 7.36
N PHE A 130 -8.31 -4.23 7.23
CA PHE A 130 -9.67 -3.97 7.70
C PHE A 130 -10.49 -3.32 6.59
N ASP A 131 -11.78 -3.62 6.55
CA ASP A 131 -12.70 -2.93 5.63
C ASP A 131 -12.96 -1.47 6.07
N SER A 132 -13.72 -0.73 5.27
CA SER A 132 -14.07 0.66 5.54
C SER A 132 -14.83 0.89 6.86
N ASN A 133 -15.41 -0.16 7.44
CA ASN A 133 -16.11 -0.12 8.72
C ASN A 133 -15.22 -0.54 9.91
N GLY A 134 -13.96 -0.87 9.65
CA GLY A 134 -13.02 -1.33 10.68
C GLY A 134 -13.17 -2.82 11.02
N LYS A 135 -13.85 -3.61 10.18
CA LYS A 135 -13.94 -5.06 10.34
C LYS A 135 -12.69 -5.72 9.78
N PHE A 136 -12.09 -6.61 10.57
CA PHE A 136 -10.92 -7.37 10.16
C PHE A 136 -11.19 -8.24 8.91
N ILE A 137 -10.26 -8.18 7.96
CA ILE A 137 -10.30 -8.97 6.72
C ILE A 137 -9.28 -10.10 6.79
N LYS A 138 -8.00 -9.76 6.96
CA LYS A 138 -6.89 -10.73 6.98
C LYS A 138 -5.62 -10.14 7.58
N GLU A 139 -4.67 -11.01 7.90
CA GLU A 139 -3.29 -10.66 8.22
C GLU A 139 -2.34 -11.09 7.11
N ILE A 140 -1.27 -10.34 6.93
CA ILE A 140 -0.19 -10.61 5.99
C ILE A 140 1.11 -10.55 6.78
N LYS A 141 1.93 -11.59 6.71
CA LYS A 141 3.24 -11.65 7.36
C LYS A 141 4.30 -11.03 6.46
N ASN A 142 5.09 -10.13 7.03
CA ASN A 142 6.21 -9.44 6.37
C ASN A 142 7.51 -10.25 6.48
#